data_48879d35a77f2d8dcb14f2a4533613f3
#
_entry.id   48879d35a77f2d8dcb14f2a4533613f3
#
_cell.length_a   1.000
_cell.length_b   1.000
_cell.length_c   1.000
_cell.angle_alpha   90.00
_cell.angle_beta   90.00
_cell.angle_gamma   90.00
#
_symmetry.space_group_name_H-M   'P 1'
#
loop_
_entity.id
_entity.type
_entity.pdbx_description
1 polymer ?
#
loop_
_entity_poly.entity_id
_entity_poly.type
_entity_poly.pdbx_seq_one_letter_code
_entity_poly.pdbx_strand_id
1 'polypeptide(L)'
;MKKKLLGNEITRLIESLSKLPGIGPITASRLALFLMKNPSQLSMEIARSIVEARKSVKICPTCNDFMFNNDCTCKDETRNNKILCIVENTMDLISIEKSQEYSGRYYVLQELLSISQGTNPKDLNIQKLIKRIEQGKFEEIILATDPTSDGEFTAQFIYEKIRGHCKLITRIAIGVPIGSGVNYIDKNTLAKSLLDRKKVS
;
A
#
# COMPACT_ATOMS: atom_id res chain seq x y z
N MET A 1 6.84 41.45 -20.83
CA MET A 1 6.13 40.14 -20.63
C MET A 1 6.87 39.05 -21.38
N LYS A 2 7.50 38.08 -20.72
CA LYS A 2 8.09 36.93 -21.44
C LYS A 2 6.94 36.10 -22.02
N LYS A 3 6.92 35.94 -23.34
CA LYS A 3 5.97 35.10 -24.07
C LYS A 3 6.06 33.69 -23.48
N LYS A 4 4.98 33.15 -22.88
CA LYS A 4 4.95 31.76 -22.43
C LYS A 4 5.16 30.86 -23.64
N LEU A 5 6.26 30.10 -23.66
CA LEU A 5 6.61 29.20 -24.77
C LEU A 5 5.56 28.11 -24.97
N LEU A 6 4.89 27.70 -23.91
CA LEU A 6 3.79 26.72 -23.90
C LEU A 6 2.48 27.42 -23.51
N GLY A 7 1.39 27.07 -24.18
CA GLY A 7 0.06 27.55 -23.82
C GLY A 7 -0.33 27.19 -22.37
N ASN A 8 -1.29 27.92 -21.81
CA ASN A 8 -1.76 27.71 -20.44
C ASN A 8 -2.28 26.29 -20.20
N GLU A 9 -2.93 25.70 -21.20
CA GLU A 9 -3.52 24.35 -21.14
C GLU A 9 -2.45 23.29 -20.98
N ILE A 10 -1.36 23.37 -21.76
CA ILE A 10 -0.23 22.43 -21.67
C ILE A 10 0.50 22.61 -20.34
N THR A 11 0.67 23.84 -19.88
CA THR A 11 1.27 24.13 -18.58
C THR A 11 0.47 23.50 -17.45
N ARG A 12 -0.85 23.63 -17.44
CA ARG A 12 -1.73 22.98 -16.44
C ARG A 12 -1.66 21.45 -16.49
N LEU A 13 -1.57 20.86 -17.68
CA LEU A 13 -1.39 19.43 -17.82
C LEU A 13 -0.06 18.96 -17.21
N ILE A 14 1.04 19.67 -17.49
CA ILE A 14 2.37 19.38 -16.89
C ILE A 14 2.30 19.48 -15.37
N GLU A 15 1.71 20.54 -14.83
CA GLU A 15 1.53 20.71 -13.38
C GLU A 15 0.70 19.59 -12.76
N SER A 16 -0.34 19.13 -13.46
CA SER A 16 -1.19 18.03 -12.99
C SER A 16 -0.44 16.70 -12.98
N LEU A 17 0.30 16.41 -14.04
CA LEU A 17 1.13 15.19 -14.13
C LEU A 17 2.28 15.20 -13.11
N SER A 18 2.84 16.38 -12.81
CA SER A 18 3.93 16.52 -11.82
C SER A 18 3.48 16.24 -10.37
N LYS A 19 2.17 16.15 -10.11
CA LYS A 19 1.63 15.77 -8.79
C LYS A 19 1.65 14.25 -8.57
N LEU A 20 1.88 13.48 -9.61
CA LEU A 20 1.96 12.02 -9.50
C LEU A 20 3.30 11.59 -8.89
N PRO A 21 3.29 10.63 -7.94
CA PRO A 21 4.53 10.17 -7.31
C PRO A 21 5.49 9.61 -8.36
N GLY A 22 6.78 9.96 -8.25
CA GLY A 22 7.82 9.56 -9.20
C GLY A 22 7.85 10.34 -10.52
N ILE A 23 6.91 11.28 -10.76
CA ILE A 23 6.87 12.09 -11.97
C ILE A 23 7.36 13.50 -11.66
N GLY A 24 8.62 13.76 -11.98
CA GLY A 24 9.20 15.09 -11.89
C GLY A 24 8.80 16.00 -13.08
N PRO A 25 9.11 17.32 -13.00
CA PRO A 25 8.72 18.31 -14.03
C PRO A 25 9.19 17.95 -15.44
N ILE A 26 10.37 17.36 -15.60
CA ILE A 26 10.90 16.96 -16.91
C ILE A 26 10.09 15.81 -17.50
N THR A 27 9.80 14.78 -16.70
CA THR A 27 8.98 13.65 -17.13
C THR A 27 7.55 14.10 -17.44
N ALA A 28 6.96 14.93 -16.59
CA ALA A 28 5.62 15.49 -16.81
C ALA A 28 5.56 16.29 -18.14
N SER A 29 6.58 17.09 -18.44
CA SER A 29 6.67 17.84 -19.71
C SER A 29 6.74 16.89 -20.91
N ARG A 30 7.55 15.82 -20.82
CA ARG A 30 7.66 14.81 -21.88
C ARG A 30 6.33 14.09 -22.11
N LEU A 31 5.65 13.68 -21.05
CA LEU A 31 4.33 13.02 -21.12
C LEU A 31 3.28 13.96 -21.73
N ALA A 32 3.20 15.21 -21.28
CA ALA A 32 2.26 16.17 -21.81
C ALA A 32 2.45 16.41 -23.31
N LEU A 33 3.69 16.65 -23.75
CA LEU A 33 4.00 16.84 -25.16
C LEU A 33 3.78 15.58 -26.00
N PHE A 34 4.05 14.40 -25.44
CA PHE A 34 3.74 13.11 -26.08
C PHE A 34 2.25 12.97 -26.34
N LEU A 35 1.39 13.25 -25.33
CA LEU A 35 -0.05 13.18 -25.47
C LEU A 35 -0.59 14.19 -26.52
N MET A 36 0.03 15.36 -26.63
CA MET A 36 -0.38 16.38 -27.63
C MET A 36 0.08 16.06 -29.04
N LYS A 37 1.23 15.36 -29.19
CA LYS A 37 1.77 14.97 -30.49
C LYS A 37 1.03 13.78 -31.12
N ASN A 38 0.49 12.88 -30.29
CA ASN A 38 -0.20 11.68 -30.74
C ASN A 38 -1.68 11.96 -31.07
N PRO A 39 -2.37 11.06 -31.77
CA PRO A 39 -3.79 11.19 -32.06
C PRO A 39 -4.61 11.47 -30.79
N SER A 40 -5.60 12.33 -30.89
CA SER A 40 -6.45 12.74 -29.77
C SER A 40 -7.17 11.57 -29.08
N GLN A 41 -7.36 10.46 -29.80
CA GLN A 41 -7.97 9.24 -29.27
C GLN A 41 -7.23 8.73 -28.02
N LEU A 42 -5.89 8.67 -28.05
CA LEU A 42 -5.10 8.21 -26.91
C LEU A 42 -5.33 9.08 -25.66
N SER A 43 -5.29 10.41 -25.84
CA SER A 43 -5.50 11.35 -24.73
C SER A 43 -6.92 11.25 -24.16
N MET A 44 -7.91 11.09 -25.03
CA MET A 44 -9.31 10.93 -24.64
C MET A 44 -9.56 9.60 -23.93
N GLU A 45 -8.95 8.51 -24.38
CA GLU A 45 -9.02 7.20 -23.76
C GLU A 45 -8.46 7.22 -22.34
N ILE A 46 -7.25 7.76 -22.16
CA ILE A 46 -6.62 7.89 -20.84
C ILE A 46 -7.51 8.73 -19.91
N ALA A 47 -7.99 9.89 -20.38
CA ALA A 47 -8.86 10.74 -19.58
C ALA A 47 -10.15 10.03 -19.18
N ARG A 48 -10.80 9.31 -20.10
CA ARG A 48 -12.01 8.54 -19.85
C ARG A 48 -11.75 7.43 -18.84
N SER A 49 -10.68 6.64 -19.03
CA SER A 49 -10.32 5.54 -18.13
C SER A 49 -10.08 6.01 -16.70
N ILE A 50 -9.43 7.16 -16.50
CA ILE A 50 -9.23 7.76 -15.18
C ILE A 50 -10.58 8.12 -14.54
N VAL A 51 -11.45 8.78 -15.30
CA VAL A 51 -12.77 9.22 -14.80
C VAL A 51 -13.67 8.01 -14.47
N GLU A 52 -13.68 6.99 -15.32
CA GLU A 52 -14.48 5.77 -15.11
C GLU A 52 -13.97 4.98 -13.90
N ALA A 53 -12.66 4.77 -13.79
CA ALA A 53 -12.07 4.12 -12.63
C ALA A 53 -12.42 4.88 -11.33
N ARG A 54 -12.29 6.21 -11.33
CA ARG A 54 -12.60 7.03 -10.15
C ARG A 54 -14.08 6.97 -9.74
N LYS A 55 -15.01 6.79 -10.69
CA LYS A 55 -16.45 6.65 -10.43
C LYS A 55 -16.80 5.26 -9.89
N SER A 56 -16.14 4.21 -10.37
CA SER A 56 -16.46 2.82 -10.01
C SER A 56 -15.78 2.36 -8.72
N VAL A 57 -14.60 2.92 -8.40
CA VAL A 57 -13.80 2.51 -7.24
C VAL A 57 -14.23 3.26 -5.99
N LYS A 58 -14.45 2.50 -4.90
CA LYS A 58 -14.76 3.03 -3.57
C LYS A 58 -13.81 2.38 -2.56
N ILE A 59 -13.67 2.99 -1.39
CA ILE A 59 -12.99 2.37 -0.26
C ILE A 59 -13.98 1.48 0.50
N CYS A 60 -13.59 0.23 0.70
CA CYS A 60 -14.39 -0.72 1.48
C CYS A 60 -14.47 -0.28 2.95
N PRO A 61 -15.66 -0.16 3.53
CA PRO A 61 -15.80 0.23 4.92
C PRO A 61 -15.25 -0.81 5.91
N THR A 62 -15.10 -2.07 5.48
CA THR A 62 -14.69 -3.19 6.33
C THR A 62 -13.18 -3.39 6.34
N CYS A 63 -12.55 -3.53 5.17
CA CYS A 63 -11.12 -3.84 5.04
C CYS A 63 -10.27 -2.64 4.64
N ASN A 64 -10.88 -1.49 4.37
CA ASN A 64 -10.24 -0.24 3.95
C ASN A 64 -9.45 -0.34 2.63
N ASP A 65 -9.63 -1.42 1.87
CA ASP A 65 -9.08 -1.59 0.53
C ASP A 65 -10.01 -1.02 -0.54
N PHE A 66 -9.55 -0.97 -1.78
CA PHE A 66 -10.41 -0.63 -2.91
C PHE A 66 -11.50 -1.67 -3.12
N MET A 67 -12.69 -1.19 -3.43
CA MET A 67 -13.87 -1.98 -3.73
C MET A 67 -14.35 -1.65 -5.13
N PHE A 68 -14.56 -2.69 -5.94
CA PHE A 68 -14.99 -2.58 -7.33
C PHE A 68 -16.41 -3.15 -7.46
N ASN A 69 -17.34 -2.38 -8.01
CA ASN A 69 -18.73 -2.81 -8.19
C ASN A 69 -19.38 -3.36 -6.90
N ASN A 70 -19.08 -2.73 -5.77
CA ASN A 70 -19.49 -3.16 -4.43
C ASN A 70 -18.93 -4.53 -3.99
N ASP A 71 -17.88 -5.04 -4.64
CA ASP A 71 -17.18 -6.27 -4.28
C ASP A 71 -15.75 -6.00 -3.83
N CYS A 72 -15.24 -6.77 -2.87
CA CYS A 72 -13.86 -6.73 -2.38
C CYS A 72 -13.48 -8.07 -1.74
N THR A 73 -12.19 -8.32 -1.58
CA THR A 73 -11.63 -9.55 -1.00
C THR A 73 -12.20 -9.90 0.39
N CYS A 74 -12.67 -8.92 1.15
CA CYS A 74 -13.25 -9.15 2.47
C CYS A 74 -14.64 -9.81 2.45
N LYS A 75 -15.28 -9.92 1.29
CA LYS A 75 -16.56 -10.60 1.10
C LYS A 75 -16.44 -12.06 0.68
N ASP A 76 -15.24 -12.49 0.32
CA ASP A 76 -14.97 -13.88 -0.05
C ASP A 76 -15.13 -14.79 1.16
N GLU A 77 -16.22 -15.57 1.20
CA GLU A 77 -16.56 -16.45 2.33
C GLU A 77 -15.63 -17.67 2.43
N THR A 78 -14.87 -17.98 1.40
CA THR A 78 -13.91 -19.09 1.40
C THR A 78 -12.67 -18.79 2.24
N ARG A 79 -12.41 -17.51 2.55
CA ARG A 79 -11.25 -17.08 3.32
C ARG A 79 -11.37 -17.38 4.81
N ASN A 80 -10.25 -17.76 5.39
CA ASN A 80 -10.14 -17.95 6.83
C ASN A 80 -10.45 -16.64 7.58
N ASN A 81 -11.55 -16.62 8.31
CA ASN A 81 -12.01 -15.45 9.07
C ASN A 81 -11.33 -15.28 10.43
N LYS A 82 -10.41 -16.18 10.81
CA LYS A 82 -9.68 -16.14 12.08
C LYS A 82 -8.33 -15.44 12.00
N ILE A 83 -7.83 -15.18 10.79
CA ILE A 83 -6.54 -14.55 10.57
C ILE A 83 -6.74 -13.24 9.81
N LEU A 84 -6.13 -12.17 10.32
CA LEU A 84 -6.13 -10.85 9.71
C LEU A 84 -4.70 -10.44 9.36
N CYS A 85 -4.42 -10.14 8.10
CA CYS A 85 -3.18 -9.54 7.67
C CYS A 85 -3.38 -8.02 7.47
N ILE A 86 -2.60 -7.21 8.17
CA ILE A 86 -2.61 -5.76 8.05
C ILE A 86 -1.45 -5.38 7.14
N VAL A 87 -1.79 -4.84 5.97
CA VAL A 87 -0.83 -4.40 4.95
C VAL A 87 -0.85 -2.88 4.81
N GLU A 88 0.23 -2.34 4.26
CA GLU A 88 0.38 -0.90 4.05
C GLU A 88 -0.57 -0.39 2.97
N ASN A 89 -0.58 -1.04 1.81
CA ASN A 89 -1.33 -0.61 0.64
C ASN A 89 -1.87 -1.81 -0.16
N THR A 90 -2.67 -1.54 -1.17
CA THR A 90 -3.28 -2.57 -2.03
C THR A 90 -2.25 -3.36 -2.84
N MET A 91 -1.08 -2.79 -3.17
CA MET A 91 -0.04 -3.51 -3.93
C MET A 91 0.60 -4.60 -3.08
N ASP A 92 0.75 -4.38 -1.77
CA ASP A 92 1.25 -5.39 -0.83
C ASP A 92 0.26 -6.54 -0.71
N LEU A 93 -1.04 -6.22 -0.60
CA LEU A 93 -2.10 -7.22 -0.62
C LEU A 93 -2.00 -8.09 -1.90
N ILE A 94 -1.90 -7.47 -3.07
CA ILE A 94 -1.77 -8.18 -4.35
C ILE A 94 -0.51 -9.05 -4.37
N SER A 95 0.59 -8.59 -3.78
CA SER A 95 1.85 -9.33 -3.72
C SER A 95 1.73 -10.57 -2.83
N ILE A 96 1.05 -10.46 -1.69
CA ILE A 96 0.76 -11.60 -0.82
C ILE A 96 -0.20 -12.58 -1.50
N GLU A 97 -1.24 -12.11 -2.18
CA GLU A 97 -2.16 -12.97 -2.93
C GLU A 97 -1.44 -13.77 -4.03
N LYS A 98 -0.48 -13.16 -4.72
CA LYS A 98 0.32 -13.84 -5.75
C LYS A 98 1.18 -14.98 -5.19
N SER A 99 1.50 -14.97 -3.90
CA SER A 99 2.24 -16.07 -3.27
C SER A 99 1.39 -17.34 -3.13
N GLN A 100 0.06 -17.22 -3.10
CA GLN A 100 -0.92 -18.30 -2.87
C GLN A 100 -0.78 -19.02 -1.50
N GLU A 101 0.00 -18.47 -0.58
CA GLU A 101 0.29 -19.06 0.73
C GLU A 101 -0.59 -18.48 1.85
N TYR A 102 -1.40 -17.46 1.54
CA TYR A 102 -2.23 -16.79 2.53
C TYR A 102 -3.72 -16.86 2.17
N SER A 103 -4.51 -17.40 3.08
CA SER A 103 -5.97 -17.55 2.90
C SER A 103 -6.80 -16.72 3.87
N GLY A 104 -6.18 -15.87 4.70
CA GLY A 104 -6.86 -15.05 5.71
C GLY A 104 -7.51 -13.79 5.15
N ARG A 105 -8.01 -12.96 6.06
CA ARG A 105 -8.61 -11.65 5.76
C ARG A 105 -7.55 -10.56 5.74
N TYR A 106 -7.83 -9.45 5.04
CA TYR A 106 -6.95 -8.29 4.97
C TYR A 106 -7.55 -7.04 5.61
N TYR A 107 -6.67 -6.15 6.03
CA TYR A 107 -6.96 -4.75 6.30
C TYR A 107 -5.85 -3.90 5.70
N VAL A 108 -6.21 -2.91 4.88
CA VAL A 108 -5.26 -2.02 4.20
C VAL A 108 -5.21 -0.69 4.93
N LEU A 109 -4.01 -0.27 5.33
CA LEU A 109 -3.82 0.99 6.07
C LEU A 109 -4.04 2.21 5.16
N GLN A 110 -3.60 2.12 3.90
CA GLN A 110 -3.52 3.17 2.87
C GLN A 110 -2.42 4.22 3.15
N GLU A 111 -2.04 4.42 4.39
CA GLU A 111 -1.02 5.38 4.80
C GLU A 111 -0.17 4.79 5.94
N LEU A 112 1.07 5.26 6.07
CA LEU A 112 1.94 4.98 7.21
C LEU A 112 2.09 6.21 8.10
N LEU A 113 2.44 6.00 9.35
CA LEU A 113 2.95 7.06 10.18
C LEU A 113 4.34 7.48 9.69
N SER A 114 4.50 8.72 9.34
CA SER A 114 5.77 9.27 8.87
C SER A 114 6.01 10.65 9.49
N ILE A 115 7.04 10.73 10.32
CA ILE A 115 7.44 11.99 10.95
C ILE A 115 7.91 12.97 9.86
N SER A 116 8.62 12.47 8.85
CA SER A 116 9.16 13.30 7.76
C SER A 116 8.09 13.85 6.83
N GLN A 117 6.97 13.14 6.65
CA GLN A 117 5.84 13.56 5.82
C GLN A 117 4.73 14.23 6.63
N GLY A 118 4.88 14.32 7.96
CA GLY A 118 3.91 14.95 8.86
C GLY A 118 2.63 14.14 9.05
N THR A 119 2.63 12.84 8.70
CA THR A 119 1.49 11.96 8.93
C THR A 119 1.37 11.62 10.41
N ASN A 120 0.25 11.98 11.01
CA ASN A 120 0.00 11.82 12.44
C ASN A 120 -0.82 10.56 12.74
N PRO A 121 -0.80 10.04 14.00
CA PRO A 121 -1.64 8.94 14.43
C PRO A 121 -3.14 9.10 14.18
N LYS A 122 -3.63 10.34 14.05
CA LYS A 122 -5.03 10.65 13.73
C LYS A 122 -5.39 10.32 12.28
N ASP A 123 -4.41 10.38 11.38
CA ASP A 123 -4.60 10.17 9.95
C ASP A 123 -4.77 8.67 9.64
N LEU A 124 -4.17 7.79 10.44
CA LEU A 124 -4.20 6.32 10.27
C LEU A 124 -5.58 5.68 10.54
N ASN A 125 -6.56 6.45 10.93
CA ASN A 125 -7.91 5.95 11.26
C ASN A 125 -7.93 4.66 12.12
N ILE A 126 -7.04 4.62 13.12
CA ILE A 126 -6.80 3.44 13.98
C ILE A 126 -8.09 2.91 14.64
N GLN A 127 -9.06 3.79 14.91
CA GLN A 127 -10.34 3.42 15.51
C GLN A 127 -11.14 2.47 14.60
N LYS A 128 -11.03 2.65 13.28
CA LYS A 128 -11.69 1.79 12.30
C LYS A 128 -11.04 0.39 12.28
N LEU A 129 -9.72 0.34 12.39
CA LEU A 129 -8.99 -0.93 12.52
C LEU A 129 -9.36 -1.66 13.83
N ILE A 130 -9.36 -0.97 14.96
CA ILE A 130 -9.73 -1.57 16.26
C ILE A 130 -11.16 -2.13 16.19
N LYS A 131 -12.11 -1.35 15.68
CA LYS A 131 -13.49 -1.81 15.49
C LYS A 131 -13.56 -3.05 14.59
N ARG A 132 -12.77 -3.11 13.52
CA ARG A 132 -12.68 -4.28 12.64
C ARG A 132 -12.17 -5.51 13.38
N ILE A 133 -11.15 -5.34 14.24
CA ILE A 133 -10.56 -6.42 15.02
C ILE A 133 -11.57 -6.95 16.05
N GLU A 134 -12.23 -6.08 16.79
CA GLU A 134 -13.24 -6.44 17.79
C GLU A 134 -14.41 -7.22 17.17
N GLN A 135 -14.90 -6.78 16.02
CA GLN A 135 -15.98 -7.44 15.29
C GLN A 135 -15.56 -8.78 14.67
N GLY A 136 -14.32 -8.89 14.23
CA GLY A 136 -13.81 -10.06 13.51
C GLY A 136 -13.44 -11.23 14.42
N LYS A 137 -13.18 -11.01 15.72
CA LYS A 137 -12.74 -12.03 16.70
C LYS A 137 -11.58 -12.87 16.17
N PHE A 138 -10.56 -12.21 15.62
CA PHE A 138 -9.40 -12.87 15.04
C PHE A 138 -8.58 -13.61 16.11
N GLU A 139 -8.06 -14.78 15.75
CA GLU A 139 -7.13 -15.55 16.57
C GLU A 139 -5.69 -15.09 16.36
N GLU A 140 -5.36 -14.68 15.14
CA GLU A 140 -4.06 -14.12 14.77
C GLU A 140 -4.21 -12.82 13.96
N ILE A 141 -3.32 -11.86 14.25
CA ILE A 141 -3.14 -10.65 13.46
C ILE A 141 -1.70 -10.59 12.99
N ILE A 142 -1.49 -10.53 11.67
CA ILE A 142 -0.17 -10.41 11.04
C ILE A 142 0.06 -8.95 10.68
N LEU A 143 1.13 -8.34 11.19
CA LEU A 143 1.57 -7.01 10.79
C LEU A 143 2.52 -7.15 9.61
N ALA A 144 2.09 -6.73 8.42
CA ALA A 144 2.80 -6.90 7.16
C ALA A 144 3.07 -5.55 6.47
N THR A 145 3.48 -4.54 7.25
CA THR A 145 4.03 -3.29 6.69
C THR A 145 5.47 -3.52 6.24
N ASP A 146 5.98 -2.70 5.33
CA ASP A 146 7.35 -2.79 4.85
C ASP A 146 8.38 -2.64 5.98
N PRO A 147 9.57 -3.25 5.87
CA PRO A 147 10.65 -3.13 6.86
C PRO A 147 11.43 -1.81 6.71
N THR A 148 10.71 -0.71 6.51
CA THR A 148 11.22 0.66 6.51
C THR A 148 11.07 1.28 7.90
N SER A 149 11.75 2.38 8.18
CA SER A 149 11.62 3.09 9.47
C SER A 149 10.16 3.47 9.76
N ASP A 150 9.44 3.99 8.76
CA ASP A 150 8.04 4.38 8.91
C ASP A 150 7.13 3.16 9.05
N GLY A 151 7.41 2.06 8.31
CA GLY A 151 6.67 0.81 8.43
C GLY A 151 6.84 0.11 9.78
N GLU A 152 8.06 0.08 10.33
CA GLU A 152 8.34 -0.46 11.66
C GLU A 152 7.70 0.41 12.76
N PHE A 153 7.81 1.74 12.64
CA PHE A 153 7.16 2.67 13.58
C PHE A 153 5.64 2.50 13.57
N THR A 154 5.05 2.35 12.37
CA THR A 154 3.61 2.11 12.21
C THR A 154 3.20 0.76 12.79
N ALA A 155 3.97 -0.31 12.53
CA ALA A 155 3.71 -1.63 13.09
C ALA A 155 3.73 -1.61 14.62
N GLN A 156 4.75 -0.96 15.22
CA GLN A 156 4.85 -0.83 16.67
C GLN A 156 3.67 -0.03 17.25
N PHE A 157 3.30 1.08 16.62
CA PHE A 157 2.15 1.87 17.04
C PHE A 157 0.85 1.06 16.99
N ILE A 158 0.62 0.32 15.91
CA ILE A 158 -0.56 -0.54 15.78
C ILE A 158 -0.54 -1.61 16.86
N TYR A 159 0.59 -2.31 17.06
CA TYR A 159 0.75 -3.32 18.11
C TYR A 159 0.33 -2.80 19.48
N GLU A 160 0.83 -1.62 19.89
CA GLU A 160 0.47 -1.02 21.19
C GLU A 160 -1.05 -0.74 21.32
N LYS A 161 -1.72 -0.46 20.23
CA LYS A 161 -3.17 -0.20 20.22
C LYS A 161 -4.01 -1.46 20.23
N ILE A 162 -3.52 -2.57 19.65
CA ILE A 162 -4.32 -3.78 19.45
C ILE A 162 -3.93 -4.96 20.35
N ARG A 163 -2.82 -4.90 21.09
CA ARG A 163 -2.29 -6.01 21.92
C ARG A 163 -3.30 -6.58 22.95
N GLY A 164 -4.32 -5.81 23.32
CA GLY A 164 -5.41 -6.26 24.20
C GLY A 164 -6.58 -6.92 23.48
N HIS A 165 -6.60 -6.92 22.15
CA HIS A 165 -7.76 -7.35 21.35
C HIS A 165 -7.55 -8.69 20.61
N CYS A 166 -6.31 -9.21 20.58
CA CYS A 166 -5.99 -10.48 19.94
C CYS A 166 -4.95 -11.27 20.74
N LYS A 167 -5.05 -12.61 20.73
CA LYS A 167 -4.13 -13.47 21.49
C LYS A 167 -2.76 -13.59 20.84
N LEU A 168 -2.71 -13.59 19.51
CA LEU A 168 -1.47 -13.73 18.73
C LEU A 168 -1.33 -12.57 17.76
N ILE A 169 -0.26 -11.83 17.92
CA ILE A 169 0.11 -10.78 16.96
C ILE A 169 1.51 -11.12 16.46
N THR A 170 1.63 -11.30 15.16
CA THR A 170 2.86 -11.68 14.48
C THR A 170 3.34 -10.56 13.55
N ARG A 171 4.60 -10.61 13.15
CA ARG A 171 5.21 -9.72 12.17
C ARG A 171 5.65 -10.56 10.97
N ILE A 172 5.43 -10.07 9.75
CA ILE A 172 6.00 -10.73 8.57
C ILE A 172 7.52 -10.87 8.74
N ALA A 173 8.06 -12.05 8.42
CA ALA A 173 9.47 -12.34 8.61
C ALA A 173 10.34 -11.48 7.67
N ILE A 174 11.42 -10.95 8.23
CA ILE A 174 12.46 -10.25 7.47
C ILE A 174 13.65 -11.21 7.35
N GLY A 175 14.06 -11.50 6.12
CA GLY A 175 15.10 -12.49 5.91
C GLY A 175 15.83 -12.38 4.59
N VAL A 176 16.78 -13.30 4.41
CA VAL A 176 17.56 -13.45 3.18
C VAL A 176 16.66 -13.91 2.03
N PRO A 177 16.60 -13.19 0.90
CA PRO A 177 15.84 -13.64 -0.25
C PRO A 177 16.38 -14.97 -0.81
N ILE A 178 15.49 -15.86 -1.21
CA ILE A 178 15.86 -17.13 -1.84
C ILE A 178 16.64 -16.86 -3.14
N GLY A 179 17.77 -17.52 -3.32
CA GLY A 179 18.64 -17.34 -4.49
C GLY A 179 19.64 -16.20 -4.37
N SER A 180 19.62 -15.41 -3.29
CA SER A 180 20.61 -14.37 -3.04
C SER A 180 21.86 -14.96 -2.39
N GLY A 181 23.07 -14.55 -2.83
CA GLY A 181 24.29 -14.82 -2.11
C GLY A 181 24.40 -13.96 -0.85
N VAL A 182 24.83 -14.54 0.27
CA VAL A 182 24.94 -13.87 1.57
C VAL A 182 25.78 -12.58 1.51
N ASN A 183 26.78 -12.54 0.64
CA ASN A 183 27.67 -11.39 0.42
C ASN A 183 27.00 -10.19 -0.30
N TYR A 184 25.81 -10.36 -0.87
CA TYR A 184 25.05 -9.29 -1.53
C TYR A 184 23.95 -8.69 -0.66
N ILE A 185 23.81 -9.19 0.57
CA ILE A 185 22.74 -8.75 1.49
C ILE A 185 23.27 -7.60 2.33
N ASP A 186 22.45 -6.57 2.48
CA ASP A 186 22.78 -5.45 3.35
C ASP A 186 22.96 -5.89 4.82
N LYS A 187 23.77 -5.15 5.56
CA LYS A 187 24.14 -5.45 6.94
C LYS A 187 22.93 -5.60 7.87
N ASN A 188 21.89 -4.78 7.70
CA ASN A 188 20.74 -4.78 8.60
C ASN A 188 19.85 -6.00 8.38
N THR A 189 19.57 -6.33 7.13
CA THR A 189 18.83 -7.53 6.73
C THR A 189 19.57 -8.80 7.20
N LEU A 190 20.89 -8.86 7.02
CA LEU A 190 21.67 -10.00 7.47
C LEU A 190 21.69 -10.15 8.99
N ALA A 191 21.85 -9.04 9.72
CA ALA A 191 21.79 -9.03 11.18
C ALA A 191 20.44 -9.53 11.69
N LYS A 192 19.33 -9.04 11.10
CA LYS A 192 17.97 -9.47 11.45
C LYS A 192 17.75 -10.97 11.17
N SER A 193 18.18 -11.44 10.01
CA SER A 193 18.09 -12.86 9.63
C SER A 193 18.85 -13.78 10.59
N LEU A 194 20.01 -13.34 11.11
CA LEU A 194 20.76 -14.09 12.11
C LEU A 194 20.06 -14.10 13.48
N LEU A 195 19.43 -13.02 13.88
CA LEU A 195 18.65 -12.96 15.12
C LEU A 195 17.42 -13.87 15.04
N ASP A 196 16.71 -13.84 13.93
CA ASP A 196 15.47 -14.57 13.72
C ASP A 196 15.68 -15.97 13.10
N ARG A 197 16.92 -16.48 13.11
CA ARG A 197 17.28 -17.79 12.55
C ARG A 197 16.45 -18.93 13.14
N LYS A 198 16.01 -19.84 12.27
CA LYS A 198 15.23 -21.03 12.67
C LYS A 198 16.14 -22.22 12.88
N LYS A 199 15.73 -23.12 13.81
CA LYS A 199 16.39 -24.42 14.00
C LYS A 199 16.16 -25.29 12.76
N VAL A 200 17.22 -25.91 12.29
CA VAL A 200 17.13 -26.95 11.25
C VAL A 200 16.63 -28.22 11.92
N SER A 201 15.54 -28.75 11.44
CA SER A 201 14.96 -30.04 11.88
C SER A 201 15.34 -31.15 10.92
#